data_218d956ff151addf5405d17b2ebabc70
#
_entry.id   218d956ff151addf5405d17b2ebabc70
#
_cell.length_a   1.000
_cell.length_b   1.000
_cell.length_c   1.000
_cell.angle_alpha   90.00
_cell.angle_beta   90.00
_cell.angle_gamma   90.00
#
_symmetry.space_group_name_H-M   'P 1'
#
loop_
_entity.id
_entity.type
_entity.pdbx_description
1 polymer ?
#
loop_
_entity_poly.entity_id
_entity_poly.type
_entity_poly.pdbx_seq_one_letter_code
_entity_poly.pdbx_strand_id
1 'polypeptide(L)'
;MIRRPPRSTPKPSSAASDVYKRQVPTVLSDSDIQNIISNTGFNCVVEDRDEYDTVKASRAQELGNHKRLLLIGSILTVPIIVLSMLSKVSWIADNDYVTLFTPWVLGVLTTPVQFYVGWAYYVAGYKSIRNRSANMDVLVAVGSSVAYMYSLLVLLSNFFGWHDLGEYVYFDTAAVIILFVRIGKYLELRTKGRAAESINRLLALQATTACVVYDGRESEVAVNNVVVGDVILVRPGERIPVDGTVLTGESTVDESLLTGEPLDVIKMPGDKVVGATINRRGSFTYQATAVGSDTVLSQIIDIVERTQASKAPIQNHVDRVSSVFVPGVIVLAILTFSGWFWLGGVTFTTAMIYMVSVLVIACPCALGLATPAAIVVGVGRGAEEGIL
;
A
#
# COMPACT_ATOMS: atom_id res chain seq x y z
N MET A 1 -44.03 31.49 0.85
CA MET A 1 -43.23 30.65 -0.09
C MET A 1 -42.18 29.89 0.69
N ILE A 2 -42.46 28.64 1.02
CA ILE A 2 -41.56 27.77 1.80
C ILE A 2 -40.67 27.03 0.79
N ARG A 3 -39.37 27.33 0.77
CA ARG A 3 -38.38 26.61 -0.03
C ARG A 3 -38.15 25.21 0.57
N ARG A 4 -38.44 24.17 -0.20
CA ARG A 4 -38.10 22.78 0.13
C ARG A 4 -36.57 22.63 0.16
N PRO A 5 -36.00 21.85 1.13
CA PRO A 5 -34.59 21.54 1.13
C PRO A 5 -34.24 20.53 -0.02
N PRO A 6 -33.03 20.54 -0.55
CA PRO A 6 -32.63 19.65 -1.63
C PRO A 6 -32.56 18.19 -1.14
N ARG A 7 -33.24 17.30 -1.84
CA ARG A 7 -33.13 15.85 -1.69
C ARG A 7 -31.84 15.38 -2.35
N SER A 8 -30.86 15.03 -1.54
CA SER A 8 -29.91 13.96 -1.86
C SER A 8 -29.17 13.55 -0.59
N THR A 9 -29.71 12.57 0.11
CA THR A 9 -28.94 11.83 1.12
C THR A 9 -27.94 10.96 0.38
N PRO A 10 -26.62 11.08 0.65
CA PRO A 10 -25.62 10.15 0.10
C PRO A 10 -25.87 8.75 0.65
N LYS A 11 -25.71 7.74 -0.21
CA LYS A 11 -25.82 6.32 0.17
C LYS A 11 -24.80 5.95 1.26
N PRO A 12 -25.11 4.96 2.14
CA PRO A 12 -24.41 4.74 3.42
C PRO A 12 -22.90 4.48 3.36
N SER A 13 -22.34 4.08 2.22
CA SER A 13 -20.91 3.74 2.09
C SER A 13 -19.97 4.94 1.96
N SER A 14 -20.45 6.08 1.42
CA SER A 14 -19.66 7.31 1.36
C SER A 14 -19.84 8.15 2.62
N ALA A 15 -21.04 8.08 3.24
CA ALA A 15 -21.31 8.77 4.51
C ALA A 15 -20.47 8.23 5.67
N ALA A 16 -20.15 6.93 5.70
CA ALA A 16 -19.35 6.33 6.76
C ALA A 16 -17.90 6.84 6.77
N SER A 17 -17.27 7.07 5.60
CA SER A 17 -15.90 7.60 5.55
C SER A 17 -15.81 9.09 5.86
N ASP A 18 -16.86 9.87 5.55
CA ASP A 18 -16.89 11.31 5.85
C ASP A 18 -17.29 11.60 7.30
N VAL A 19 -18.12 10.74 7.92
CA VAL A 19 -18.43 10.79 9.36
C VAL A 19 -17.17 10.53 10.19
N TYR A 20 -16.30 9.64 9.75
CA TYR A 20 -15.04 9.34 10.43
C TYR A 20 -14.07 10.54 10.52
N LYS A 21 -14.14 11.46 9.56
CA LYS A 21 -13.28 12.66 9.50
C LYS A 21 -13.78 13.86 10.30
N ARG A 22 -14.98 13.80 10.89
CA ARG A 22 -15.61 14.90 11.63
C ARG A 22 -16.02 14.53 13.06
N GLN A 23 -15.29 13.65 13.71
CA GLN A 23 -15.61 13.27 15.08
C GLN A 23 -15.20 14.37 16.06
N VAL A 24 -16.08 14.66 17.00
CA VAL A 24 -15.78 15.53 18.13
C VAL A 24 -15.01 14.67 19.15
N PRO A 25 -13.75 15.02 19.53
CA PRO A 25 -12.89 14.19 20.40
C PRO A 25 -13.50 13.85 21.77
N THR A 26 -14.58 14.49 22.15
CA THR A 26 -15.24 14.33 23.44
C THR A 26 -16.18 13.13 23.54
N VAL A 27 -16.46 12.40 22.46
CA VAL A 27 -17.46 11.30 22.43
C VAL A 27 -16.83 9.92 22.41
N LEU A 28 -15.65 9.75 21.84
CA LEU A 28 -14.95 8.47 21.75
C LEU A 28 -13.46 8.67 22.09
N SER A 29 -12.93 7.85 22.99
CA SER A 29 -11.51 7.83 23.27
C SER A 29 -10.74 7.07 22.16
N ASP A 30 -9.44 7.35 21.99
CA ASP A 30 -8.60 6.64 21.03
C ASP A 30 -8.59 5.13 21.28
N SER A 31 -8.70 4.71 22.55
CA SER A 31 -8.82 3.31 22.93
C SER A 31 -10.13 2.67 22.47
N ASP A 32 -11.26 3.42 22.44
CA ASP A 32 -12.53 2.92 21.94
C ASP A 32 -12.46 2.72 20.42
N ILE A 33 -11.83 3.65 19.70
CA ILE A 33 -11.61 3.56 18.26
C ILE A 33 -10.71 2.37 17.94
N GLN A 34 -9.61 2.17 18.68
CA GLN A 34 -8.74 1.01 18.53
C GLN A 34 -9.49 -0.31 18.74
N ASN A 35 -10.33 -0.39 19.77
CA ASN A 35 -11.14 -1.58 20.08
C ASN A 35 -12.17 -1.87 18.98
N ILE A 36 -12.84 -0.86 18.45
CA ILE A 36 -13.79 -1.01 17.34
C ILE A 36 -13.09 -1.52 16.09
N ILE A 37 -11.93 -0.96 15.74
CA ILE A 37 -11.15 -1.36 14.56
C ILE A 37 -10.57 -2.76 14.73
N SER A 38 -10.03 -3.10 15.90
CA SER A 38 -9.48 -4.43 16.18
C SER A 38 -10.54 -5.52 16.13
N ASN A 39 -11.77 -5.23 16.57
CA ASN A 39 -12.91 -6.15 16.47
C ASN A 39 -13.34 -6.43 15.02
N THR A 40 -13.01 -5.56 14.07
CA THR A 40 -13.20 -5.80 12.64
C THR A 40 -12.05 -6.60 12.01
N GLY A 41 -11.01 -6.94 12.80
CA GLY A 41 -9.88 -7.76 12.39
C GLY A 41 -8.73 -6.97 11.74
N PHE A 42 -8.68 -5.66 11.95
CA PHE A 42 -7.58 -4.79 11.53
C PHE A 42 -6.80 -4.31 12.75
N ASN A 43 -5.47 -4.16 12.59
CA ASN A 43 -4.65 -3.50 13.60
C ASN A 43 -4.74 -1.99 13.40
N CYS A 44 -5.02 -1.26 14.47
CA CYS A 44 -4.99 0.20 14.50
C CYS A 44 -3.85 0.65 15.41
N VAL A 45 -3.00 1.51 14.89
CA VAL A 45 -1.98 2.22 15.66
C VAL A 45 -2.42 3.67 15.71
N VAL A 46 -2.50 4.26 16.91
CA VAL A 46 -2.71 5.71 17.05
C VAL A 46 -1.37 6.36 16.77
N GLU A 47 -1.35 7.21 15.76
CA GLU A 47 -0.15 7.92 15.34
C GLU A 47 -0.02 9.18 16.19
N ASP A 48 0.92 9.20 17.13
CA ASP A 48 1.37 10.43 17.78
C ASP A 48 2.42 11.09 16.87
N ARG A 49 2.42 12.40 16.74
CA ARG A 49 3.28 13.14 15.79
C ARG A 49 4.78 12.90 15.99
N ASP A 50 5.17 12.47 17.19
CA ASP A 50 6.58 12.14 17.52
C ASP A 50 7.01 10.73 17.05
N GLU A 51 6.10 9.94 16.45
CA GLU A 51 6.30 8.53 16.12
C GLU A 51 6.44 8.25 14.62
N TYR A 52 6.78 9.27 13.81
CA TYR A 52 7.01 9.15 12.37
C TYR A 52 8.02 8.03 12.01
N ASP A 53 9.04 7.86 12.84
CA ASP A 53 10.04 6.80 12.66
C ASP A 53 9.46 5.40 12.86
N THR A 54 8.40 5.23 13.64
CA THR A 54 7.75 3.93 13.87
C THR A 54 6.93 3.48 12.67
N VAL A 55 6.23 4.42 12.00
CA VAL A 55 5.47 4.13 10.76
C VAL A 55 6.42 3.77 9.61
N LYS A 56 7.54 4.48 9.50
CA LYS A 56 8.60 4.17 8.53
C LYS A 56 9.23 2.81 8.81
N ALA A 57 9.50 2.50 10.07
CA ALA A 57 10.03 1.20 10.50
C ALA A 57 9.03 0.07 10.22
N SER A 58 7.75 0.25 10.51
CA SER A 58 6.70 -0.74 10.26
C SER A 58 6.52 -1.02 8.75
N ARG A 59 6.55 0.00 7.90
CA ARG A 59 6.52 -0.15 6.43
C ARG A 59 7.77 -0.86 5.89
N ALA A 60 8.94 -0.51 6.42
CA ALA A 60 10.20 -1.18 6.04
C ALA A 60 10.18 -2.66 6.45
N GLN A 61 9.64 -2.97 7.63
CA GLN A 61 9.47 -4.33 8.12
C GLN A 61 8.48 -5.13 7.26
N GLU A 62 7.35 -4.52 6.88
CA GLU A 62 6.37 -5.12 5.98
C GLU A 62 6.99 -5.45 4.62
N LEU A 63 7.69 -4.50 4.00
CA LEU A 63 8.41 -4.71 2.75
C LEU A 63 9.48 -5.80 2.89
N GLY A 64 10.22 -5.82 4.00
CA GLY A 64 11.20 -6.86 4.34
C GLY A 64 10.57 -8.25 4.43
N ASN A 65 9.42 -8.37 5.09
CA ASN A 65 8.66 -9.61 5.20
C ASN A 65 8.18 -10.10 3.82
N HIS A 66 7.64 -9.20 2.99
CA HIS A 66 7.23 -9.54 1.62
C HIS A 66 8.41 -9.99 0.77
N LYS A 67 9.58 -9.32 0.87
CA LYS A 67 10.81 -9.71 0.17
C LYS A 67 11.29 -11.10 0.62
N ARG A 68 11.26 -11.38 1.93
CA ARG A 68 11.66 -12.69 2.48
C ARG A 68 10.74 -13.81 1.97
N LEU A 69 9.42 -13.61 2.03
CA LEU A 69 8.45 -14.59 1.53
C LEU A 69 8.55 -14.80 0.02
N LEU A 70 8.82 -13.74 -0.74
CA LEU A 70 9.08 -13.82 -2.18
C LEU A 70 10.33 -14.66 -2.47
N LEU A 71 11.42 -14.45 -1.72
CA LEU A 71 12.67 -15.19 -1.87
C LEU A 71 12.46 -16.69 -1.58
N ILE A 72 11.78 -17.02 -0.47
CA ILE A 72 11.44 -18.40 -0.12
C ILE A 72 10.55 -19.03 -1.20
N GLY A 73 9.51 -18.30 -1.62
CA GLY A 73 8.62 -18.74 -2.69
C GLY A 73 9.35 -19.02 -4.00
N SER A 74 10.29 -18.15 -4.40
CA SER A 74 11.09 -18.33 -5.61
C SER A 74 12.03 -19.52 -5.50
N ILE A 75 12.73 -19.69 -4.38
CA ILE A 75 13.66 -20.82 -4.14
C ILE A 75 12.92 -22.16 -4.22
N LEU A 76 11.68 -22.23 -3.76
CA LEU A 76 10.88 -23.45 -3.81
C LEU A 76 10.19 -23.64 -5.17
N THR A 77 9.64 -22.57 -5.77
CA THR A 77 8.86 -22.69 -7.00
C THR A 77 9.72 -22.91 -8.24
N VAL A 78 10.94 -22.34 -8.31
CA VAL A 78 11.83 -22.55 -9.46
C VAL A 78 12.19 -24.03 -9.66
N PRO A 79 12.62 -24.79 -8.62
CA PRO A 79 12.82 -26.23 -8.74
C PRO A 79 11.53 -27.00 -9.12
N ILE A 80 10.34 -26.58 -8.59
CA ILE A 80 9.05 -27.18 -8.95
C ILE A 80 8.80 -27.05 -10.46
N ILE A 81 9.00 -25.85 -11.03
CA ILE A 81 8.81 -25.62 -12.47
C ILE A 81 9.79 -26.44 -13.27
N VAL A 82 11.07 -26.43 -12.91
CA VAL A 82 12.12 -27.18 -13.62
C VAL A 82 11.82 -28.68 -13.58
N LEU A 83 11.47 -29.22 -12.41
CA LEU A 83 11.15 -30.64 -12.26
C LEU A 83 9.88 -31.03 -13.04
N SER A 84 8.83 -30.19 -12.99
CA SER A 84 7.60 -30.38 -13.77
C SER A 84 7.85 -30.33 -15.28
N MET A 85 8.74 -29.46 -15.75
CA MET A 85 9.11 -29.41 -17.17
C MET A 85 9.97 -30.61 -17.59
N LEU A 86 10.94 -30.99 -16.77
CA LEU A 86 11.79 -32.14 -17.06
C LEU A 86 11.02 -33.47 -17.10
N SER A 87 10.05 -33.64 -16.21
CA SER A 87 9.21 -34.85 -16.19
C SER A 87 8.34 -35.03 -17.44
N LYS A 88 8.14 -33.97 -18.24
CA LYS A 88 7.39 -34.02 -19.51
C LYS A 88 8.27 -34.30 -20.73
N VAL A 89 9.60 -34.34 -20.55
CA VAL A 89 10.53 -34.65 -21.64
C VAL A 89 10.55 -36.18 -21.85
N SER A 90 10.24 -36.64 -23.06
CA SER A 90 10.05 -38.06 -23.39
C SER A 90 11.18 -38.98 -22.93
N TRP A 91 12.43 -38.56 -23.06
CA TRP A 91 13.60 -39.32 -22.60
C TRP A 91 13.67 -39.56 -21.09
N ILE A 92 13.09 -38.61 -20.29
CA ILE A 92 13.07 -38.70 -18.79
C ILE A 92 11.77 -39.37 -18.35
N ALA A 93 10.68 -39.14 -19.09
CA ALA A 93 9.36 -39.70 -18.82
C ALA A 93 9.31 -41.24 -18.95
N ASP A 94 10.23 -41.85 -19.74
CA ASP A 94 10.33 -43.30 -19.92
C ASP A 94 10.94 -44.01 -18.70
N ASN A 95 11.39 -43.26 -17.70
CA ASN A 95 11.96 -43.85 -16.48
C ASN A 95 10.90 -44.00 -15.39
N ASP A 96 10.53 -45.21 -15.06
CA ASP A 96 9.52 -45.57 -14.08
C ASP A 96 9.72 -44.93 -12.69
N TYR A 97 10.98 -44.74 -12.28
CA TYR A 97 11.32 -44.09 -11.00
C TYR A 97 10.99 -42.60 -11.03
N VAL A 98 11.24 -41.94 -12.13
CA VAL A 98 10.96 -40.50 -12.29
C VAL A 98 9.45 -40.25 -12.28
N THR A 99 8.68 -41.05 -13.02
CA THR A 99 7.23 -40.92 -13.09
C THR A 99 6.58 -41.22 -11.73
N LEU A 100 7.11 -42.14 -10.95
CA LEU A 100 6.58 -42.50 -9.63
C LEU A 100 6.92 -41.47 -8.54
N PHE A 101 8.16 -40.96 -8.50
CA PHE A 101 8.61 -40.09 -7.39
C PHE A 101 8.38 -38.58 -7.64
N THR A 102 8.38 -38.13 -8.90
CA THR A 102 8.22 -36.71 -9.22
C THR A 102 6.95 -36.09 -8.64
N PRO A 103 5.74 -36.69 -8.74
CA PRO A 103 4.51 -36.12 -8.17
C PRO A 103 4.62 -35.93 -6.65
N TRP A 104 5.27 -36.83 -5.93
CA TRP A 104 5.48 -36.74 -4.48
C TRP A 104 6.42 -35.59 -4.13
N VAL A 105 7.54 -35.46 -4.84
CA VAL A 105 8.50 -34.37 -4.65
C VAL A 105 7.84 -33.02 -4.94
N LEU A 106 7.07 -32.91 -6.02
CA LEU A 106 6.32 -31.70 -6.35
C LEU A 106 5.31 -31.36 -5.25
N GLY A 107 4.56 -32.33 -4.71
CA GLY A 107 3.63 -32.14 -3.61
C GLY A 107 4.31 -31.63 -2.33
N VAL A 108 5.43 -32.25 -1.94
CA VAL A 108 6.20 -31.85 -0.75
C VAL A 108 6.77 -30.44 -0.89
N LEU A 109 7.30 -30.08 -2.05
CA LEU A 109 7.85 -28.74 -2.31
C LEU A 109 6.75 -27.67 -2.42
N THR A 110 5.59 -28.02 -2.97
CA THR A 110 4.47 -27.08 -3.13
C THR A 110 3.75 -26.80 -1.81
N THR A 111 3.70 -27.76 -0.88
CA THR A 111 3.02 -27.59 0.42
C THR A 111 3.49 -26.34 1.19
N PRO A 112 4.78 -26.07 1.39
CA PRO A 112 5.23 -24.83 2.04
C PRO A 112 4.94 -23.58 1.19
N VAL A 113 4.94 -23.66 -0.13
CA VAL A 113 4.52 -22.54 -0.96
C VAL A 113 3.04 -22.24 -0.74
N GLN A 114 2.19 -23.25 -0.72
CA GLN A 114 0.74 -23.12 -0.55
C GLN A 114 0.37 -22.55 0.82
N PHE A 115 0.89 -23.15 1.90
CA PHE A 115 0.43 -22.86 3.26
C PHE A 115 1.31 -21.89 4.05
N TYR A 116 2.56 -21.67 3.68
CA TYR A 116 3.42 -20.70 4.33
C TYR A 116 3.52 -19.41 3.50
N VAL A 117 3.93 -19.50 2.25
CA VAL A 117 4.04 -18.32 1.37
C VAL A 117 2.65 -17.78 1.02
N GLY A 118 1.68 -18.66 0.77
CA GLY A 118 0.29 -18.34 0.42
C GLY A 118 -0.61 -17.95 1.60
N TRP A 119 -0.19 -18.14 2.85
CA TRP A 119 -1.04 -17.98 4.04
C TRP A 119 -1.79 -16.65 4.12
N ALA A 120 -1.13 -15.56 3.75
CA ALA A 120 -1.72 -14.24 3.76
C ALA A 120 -2.97 -14.13 2.89
N TYR A 121 -3.02 -14.85 1.75
CA TYR A 121 -4.19 -14.86 0.84
C TYR A 121 -5.36 -15.59 1.44
N TYR A 122 -5.12 -16.64 2.23
CA TYR A 122 -6.18 -17.34 2.96
C TYR A 122 -6.81 -16.47 4.02
N VAL A 123 -5.97 -15.80 4.82
CA VAL A 123 -6.44 -14.91 5.88
C VAL A 123 -7.20 -13.70 5.29
N ALA A 124 -6.65 -13.07 4.25
CA ALA A 124 -7.28 -11.94 3.58
C ALA A 124 -8.57 -12.35 2.86
N GLY A 125 -8.55 -13.49 2.16
CA GLY A 125 -9.72 -14.06 1.50
C GLY A 125 -10.85 -14.39 2.45
N TYR A 126 -10.55 -15.05 3.58
CA TYR A 126 -11.54 -15.36 4.62
C TYR A 126 -12.18 -14.09 5.20
N LYS A 127 -11.36 -13.08 5.55
CA LYS A 127 -11.84 -11.79 6.06
C LYS A 127 -12.74 -11.09 5.03
N SER A 128 -12.34 -11.15 3.76
CA SER A 128 -13.08 -10.54 2.66
C SER A 128 -14.45 -11.19 2.47
N ILE A 129 -14.53 -12.51 2.44
CA ILE A 129 -15.81 -13.26 2.33
C ILE A 129 -16.70 -12.96 3.55
N ARG A 130 -16.14 -12.97 4.75
CA ARG A 130 -16.88 -12.65 5.98
C ARG A 130 -17.50 -11.25 5.94
N ASN A 131 -16.79 -10.30 5.34
CA ASN A 131 -17.26 -8.92 5.15
C ASN A 131 -18.12 -8.74 3.89
N ARG A 132 -18.58 -9.83 3.26
CA ARG A 132 -19.39 -9.84 2.02
C ARG A 132 -18.75 -9.03 0.88
N SER A 133 -17.44 -8.99 0.85
CA SER A 133 -16.64 -8.35 -0.19
C SER A 133 -15.74 -9.42 -0.80
N ALA A 134 -15.85 -9.69 -2.08
CA ALA A 134 -14.94 -10.59 -2.77
C ALA A 134 -13.85 -9.76 -3.45
N ASN A 135 -12.59 -10.12 -3.18
CA ASN A 135 -11.41 -9.45 -3.71
C ASN A 135 -10.47 -10.45 -4.43
N MET A 136 -9.36 -9.93 -4.94
CA MET A 136 -8.31 -10.72 -5.59
C MET A 136 -7.81 -11.89 -4.72
N ASP A 137 -7.67 -11.68 -3.40
CA ASP A 137 -7.14 -12.69 -2.49
C ASP A 137 -8.03 -13.94 -2.43
N VAL A 138 -9.35 -13.76 -2.58
CA VAL A 138 -10.33 -14.86 -2.69
C VAL A 138 -10.08 -15.71 -3.93
N LEU A 139 -9.88 -15.07 -5.10
CA LEU A 139 -9.61 -15.81 -6.35
C LEU A 139 -8.30 -16.58 -6.28
N VAL A 140 -7.26 -15.98 -5.72
CA VAL A 140 -5.96 -16.63 -5.54
C VAL A 140 -6.06 -17.80 -4.58
N ALA A 141 -6.70 -17.61 -3.42
CA ALA A 141 -6.88 -18.67 -2.43
C ALA A 141 -7.70 -19.83 -2.99
N VAL A 142 -8.81 -19.56 -3.67
CA VAL A 142 -9.66 -20.60 -4.28
C VAL A 142 -8.95 -21.29 -5.43
N GLY A 143 -8.40 -20.53 -6.39
CA GLY A 143 -7.76 -21.10 -7.58
C GLY A 143 -6.54 -21.98 -7.26
N SER A 144 -5.64 -21.49 -6.37
CA SER A 144 -4.48 -22.28 -5.95
C SER A 144 -4.88 -23.50 -5.12
N SER A 145 -5.90 -23.36 -4.24
CA SER A 145 -6.39 -24.49 -3.44
C SER A 145 -7.02 -25.57 -4.30
N VAL A 146 -7.79 -25.20 -5.31
CA VAL A 146 -8.42 -26.16 -6.23
C VAL A 146 -7.34 -26.94 -6.97
N ALA A 147 -6.32 -26.26 -7.54
CA ALA A 147 -5.20 -26.91 -8.22
C ALA A 147 -4.41 -27.85 -7.27
N TYR A 148 -4.12 -27.39 -6.05
CA TYR A 148 -3.39 -28.16 -5.05
C TYR A 148 -4.20 -29.39 -4.57
N MET A 149 -5.46 -29.21 -4.18
CA MET A 149 -6.32 -30.28 -3.68
C MET A 149 -6.59 -31.34 -4.75
N TYR A 150 -6.84 -30.90 -5.98
CA TYR A 150 -6.96 -31.84 -7.08
C TYR A 150 -5.70 -32.69 -7.26
N SER A 151 -4.51 -32.04 -7.27
CA SER A 151 -3.25 -32.77 -7.41
C SER A 151 -3.00 -33.73 -6.26
N LEU A 152 -3.39 -33.35 -5.05
CA LEU A 152 -3.31 -34.23 -3.87
C LEU A 152 -4.25 -35.42 -4.00
N LEU A 153 -5.47 -35.22 -4.48
CA LEU A 153 -6.43 -36.29 -4.74
C LEU A 153 -5.94 -37.28 -5.81
N VAL A 154 -5.37 -36.77 -6.90
CA VAL A 154 -4.75 -37.62 -7.95
C VAL A 154 -3.60 -38.43 -7.36
N LEU A 155 -2.72 -37.78 -6.60
CA LEU A 155 -1.58 -38.43 -5.96
C LEU A 155 -2.01 -39.57 -5.02
N LEU A 156 -3.01 -39.32 -4.16
CA LEU A 156 -3.57 -40.32 -3.26
C LEU A 156 -4.32 -41.43 -4.00
N SER A 157 -5.09 -41.09 -5.03
CA SER A 157 -5.81 -42.04 -5.88
C SER A 157 -4.86 -43.04 -6.53
N ASN A 158 -3.74 -42.54 -7.09
CA ASN A 158 -2.72 -43.38 -7.70
C ASN A 158 -2.01 -44.26 -6.66
N PHE A 159 -1.79 -43.73 -5.44
CA PHE A 159 -1.20 -44.51 -4.35
C PHE A 159 -2.11 -45.66 -3.87
N PHE A 160 -3.44 -45.44 -3.79
CA PHE A 160 -4.41 -46.45 -3.39
C PHE A 160 -4.89 -47.34 -4.55
N GLY A 161 -4.41 -47.14 -5.78
CA GLY A 161 -4.78 -47.89 -6.95
C GLY A 161 -6.16 -47.57 -7.54
N TRP A 162 -6.69 -46.37 -7.24
CA TRP A 162 -7.95 -45.85 -7.77
C TRP A 162 -7.66 -44.99 -9.02
N HIS A 163 -7.40 -45.62 -10.17
CA HIS A 163 -6.92 -44.94 -11.39
C HIS A 163 -7.94 -44.05 -12.10
N ASP A 164 -9.09 -43.72 -11.50
CA ASP A 164 -10.20 -43.01 -12.16
C ASP A 164 -10.04 -41.48 -12.26
N LEU A 165 -9.10 -40.87 -11.54
CA LEU A 165 -8.97 -39.41 -11.45
C LEU A 165 -7.93 -38.79 -12.40
N GLY A 166 -7.22 -39.59 -13.21
CA GLY A 166 -6.20 -39.16 -14.15
C GLY A 166 -4.76 -39.26 -13.61
N GLU A 167 -3.78 -39.04 -14.48
CA GLU A 167 -2.35 -39.23 -14.17
C GLU A 167 -1.61 -37.94 -13.86
N TYR A 168 -2.15 -36.77 -14.26
CA TYR A 168 -1.47 -35.51 -14.20
C TYR A 168 -1.74 -34.74 -12.92
N VAL A 169 -0.69 -34.25 -12.28
CA VAL A 169 -0.72 -33.33 -11.13
C VAL A 169 -0.42 -31.88 -11.55
N TYR A 170 -0.99 -30.90 -10.84
CA TYR A 170 -0.90 -29.46 -11.12
C TYR A 170 -0.33 -28.70 -9.91
N PHE A 171 0.59 -29.31 -9.17
CA PHE A 171 1.27 -28.66 -8.04
C PHE A 171 2.10 -27.47 -8.52
N ASP A 172 2.73 -27.56 -9.69
CA ASP A 172 3.43 -26.47 -10.34
C ASP A 172 2.54 -25.25 -10.59
N THR A 173 1.33 -25.48 -11.08
CA THR A 173 0.34 -24.42 -11.31
C THR A 173 -0.03 -23.71 -10.03
N ALA A 174 -0.30 -24.44 -8.94
CA ALA A 174 -0.61 -23.84 -7.63
C ALA A 174 0.55 -22.99 -7.11
N ALA A 175 1.79 -23.48 -7.18
CA ALA A 175 2.98 -22.76 -6.76
C ALA A 175 3.23 -21.50 -7.59
N VAL A 176 3.09 -21.61 -8.91
CA VAL A 176 3.28 -20.49 -9.86
C VAL A 176 2.27 -19.37 -9.61
N ILE A 177 0.99 -19.70 -9.41
CA ILE A 177 -0.05 -18.71 -9.09
C ILE A 177 0.36 -17.89 -7.87
N ILE A 178 0.72 -18.55 -6.76
CA ILE A 178 1.09 -17.89 -5.52
C ILE A 178 2.34 -17.01 -5.72
N LEU A 179 3.35 -17.52 -6.43
CA LEU A 179 4.58 -16.78 -6.69
C LEU A 179 4.32 -15.51 -7.52
N PHE A 180 3.58 -15.61 -8.63
CA PHE A 180 3.29 -14.46 -9.48
C PHE A 180 2.49 -13.38 -8.75
N VAL A 181 1.49 -13.77 -7.97
CA VAL A 181 0.72 -12.81 -7.17
C VAL A 181 1.59 -12.17 -6.09
N ARG A 182 2.53 -12.93 -5.50
CA ARG A 182 3.52 -12.40 -4.55
C ARG A 182 4.44 -11.36 -5.19
N ILE A 183 4.93 -11.64 -6.40
CA ILE A 183 5.73 -10.68 -7.18
C ILE A 183 4.93 -9.40 -7.42
N GLY A 184 3.68 -9.53 -7.88
CA GLY A 184 2.79 -8.40 -8.10
C GLY A 184 2.60 -7.55 -6.83
N LYS A 185 2.34 -8.19 -5.69
CA LYS A 185 2.16 -7.52 -4.40
C LYS A 185 3.43 -6.82 -3.90
N TYR A 186 4.59 -7.44 -4.08
CA TYR A 186 5.87 -6.82 -3.75
C TYR A 186 6.14 -5.57 -4.60
N LEU A 187 5.89 -5.64 -5.91
CA LEU A 187 6.03 -4.49 -6.81
C LEU A 187 5.07 -3.35 -6.45
N GLU A 188 3.83 -3.68 -6.08
CA GLU A 188 2.84 -2.72 -5.57
C GLU A 188 3.36 -1.97 -4.35
N LEU A 189 3.80 -2.69 -3.31
CA LEU A 189 4.30 -2.09 -2.08
C LEU A 189 5.54 -1.24 -2.32
N ARG A 190 6.46 -1.69 -3.18
CA ARG A 190 7.65 -0.94 -3.55
C ARG A 190 7.33 0.37 -4.27
N THR A 191 6.34 0.36 -5.16
CA THR A 191 5.91 1.56 -5.90
C THR A 191 5.23 2.57 -4.96
N LYS A 192 4.34 2.10 -4.08
CA LYS A 192 3.71 2.95 -3.06
C LYS A 192 4.72 3.57 -2.08
N GLY A 193 5.79 2.84 -1.74
CA GLY A 193 6.84 3.34 -0.85
C GLY A 193 7.63 4.52 -1.42
N ARG A 194 7.91 4.54 -2.72
CA ARG A 194 8.64 5.63 -3.37
C ARG A 194 7.92 6.98 -3.34
N ALA A 195 6.62 6.94 -3.33
CA ALA A 195 5.81 8.15 -3.30
C ALA A 195 5.78 8.83 -1.93
N ALA A 196 5.84 8.05 -0.85
CA ALA A 196 6.00 8.59 0.49
C ALA A 196 7.38 9.27 0.68
N GLU A 197 8.37 8.93 -0.15
CA GLU A 197 9.72 9.53 -0.09
C GLU A 197 9.73 11.01 -0.49
N SER A 198 8.84 11.45 -1.37
CA SER A 198 8.73 12.88 -1.75
C SER A 198 8.29 13.75 -0.57
N ILE A 199 7.35 13.25 0.27
CA ILE A 199 6.95 13.96 1.50
C ILE A 199 8.11 13.99 2.51
N ASN A 200 8.87 12.90 2.61
CA ASN A 200 10.03 12.83 3.49
C ASN A 200 11.09 13.87 3.13
N ARG A 201 11.22 14.22 1.85
CA ARG A 201 12.11 15.29 1.42
C ARG A 201 11.62 16.65 1.89
N LEU A 202 10.29 16.90 1.88
CA LEU A 202 9.72 18.13 2.42
C LEU A 202 9.94 18.25 3.94
N LEU A 203 9.75 17.17 4.69
CA LEU A 203 10.04 17.12 6.13
C LEU A 203 11.53 17.34 6.44
N ALA A 204 12.43 16.81 5.63
CA ALA A 204 13.88 17.01 5.78
C ALA A 204 14.33 18.46 5.52
N LEU A 205 13.44 19.32 5.02
CA LEU A 205 13.71 20.75 4.83
C LEU A 205 13.47 21.59 6.09
N GLN A 206 12.80 21.05 7.11
CA GLN A 206 12.68 21.73 8.41
C GLN A 206 14.04 21.90 9.06
N ALA A 207 14.28 23.09 9.65
CA ALA A 207 15.42 23.31 10.51
C ALA A 207 15.25 22.48 11.81
N THR A 208 16.34 21.96 12.34
CA THR A 208 16.32 21.20 13.60
C THR A 208 16.53 22.09 14.82
N THR A 209 17.25 23.21 14.63
CA THR A 209 17.58 24.18 15.68
C THR A 209 17.22 25.60 15.26
N ALA A 210 17.05 26.47 16.22
CA ALA A 210 16.79 27.91 16.05
C ALA A 210 17.69 28.71 16.99
N CYS A 211 18.22 29.83 16.51
CA CYS A 211 19.00 30.77 17.34
C CYS A 211 18.04 31.82 17.89
N VAL A 212 17.62 31.64 19.16
CA VAL A 212 16.72 32.58 19.87
C VAL A 212 17.56 33.65 20.58
N VAL A 213 17.14 34.90 20.46
CA VAL A 213 17.76 36.03 21.10
C VAL A 213 16.96 36.43 22.35
N TYR A 214 17.56 36.26 23.54
CA TYR A 214 16.96 36.62 24.81
C TYR A 214 17.84 37.64 25.53
N ASP A 215 17.33 38.81 25.84
CA ASP A 215 18.07 39.91 26.51
C ASP A 215 19.44 40.22 25.85
N GLY A 216 19.49 40.18 24.50
CA GLY A 216 20.71 40.42 23.73
C GLY A 216 21.72 39.27 23.72
N ARG A 217 21.37 38.12 24.30
CA ARG A 217 22.17 36.89 24.25
C ARG A 217 21.56 35.90 23.29
N GLU A 218 22.40 35.32 22.45
CA GLU A 218 22.03 34.26 21.51
C GLU A 218 22.05 32.90 22.19
N SER A 219 21.02 32.13 22.00
CA SER A 219 20.93 30.76 22.50
C SER A 219 20.37 29.82 21.38
N GLU A 220 21.09 28.75 21.13
CA GLU A 220 20.62 27.74 20.20
C GLU A 220 19.67 26.77 20.93
N VAL A 221 18.44 26.65 20.41
CA VAL A 221 17.39 25.78 20.97
C VAL A 221 16.84 24.84 19.89
N ALA A 222 16.31 23.71 20.28
CA ALA A 222 15.57 22.87 19.36
C ALA A 222 14.32 23.61 18.86
N VAL A 223 13.98 23.49 17.57
CA VAL A 223 12.82 24.19 16.97
C VAL A 223 11.52 23.88 17.70
N ASN A 224 11.37 22.68 18.25
CA ASN A 224 10.20 22.27 19.02
C ASN A 224 10.03 23.07 20.34
N ASN A 225 11.07 23.73 20.81
CA ASN A 225 11.05 24.54 22.03
C ASN A 225 10.80 26.03 21.75
N VAL A 226 10.71 26.44 20.48
CA VAL A 226 10.41 27.81 20.07
C VAL A 226 8.93 28.08 20.32
N VAL A 227 8.64 29.24 20.95
CA VAL A 227 7.26 29.67 21.18
C VAL A 227 6.92 30.93 20.40
N VAL A 228 5.63 31.15 20.18
CA VAL A 228 5.14 32.36 19.50
C VAL A 228 5.56 33.58 20.31
N GLY A 229 6.19 34.57 19.65
CA GLY A 229 6.70 35.76 20.25
C GLY A 229 8.22 35.76 20.40
N ASP A 230 8.90 34.62 20.31
CA ASP A 230 10.37 34.55 20.38
C ASP A 230 11.01 35.34 19.25
N VAL A 231 12.14 36.00 19.58
CA VAL A 231 12.96 36.70 18.59
C VAL A 231 14.06 35.77 18.11
N ILE A 232 14.09 35.51 16.82
CA ILE A 232 15.00 34.53 16.20
C ILE A 232 15.96 35.28 15.27
N LEU A 233 17.25 34.98 15.38
CA LEU A 233 18.30 35.44 14.48
C LEU A 233 18.52 34.39 13.38
N VAL A 234 18.57 34.83 12.13
CA VAL A 234 18.94 33.98 10.98
C VAL A 234 20.11 34.58 10.23
N ARG A 235 21.18 33.76 10.08
CA ARG A 235 22.39 34.13 9.39
C ARG A 235 22.36 33.71 7.92
N PRO A 236 23.24 34.25 7.08
CA PRO A 236 23.35 33.83 5.67
C PRO A 236 23.61 32.33 5.55
N GLY A 237 22.86 31.66 4.68
CA GLY A 237 22.93 30.22 4.45
C GLY A 237 22.09 29.38 5.40
N GLU A 238 21.54 29.96 6.47
CA GLU A 238 20.69 29.25 7.42
C GLU A 238 19.25 29.14 6.90
N ARG A 239 18.56 28.09 7.34
CA ARG A 239 17.13 27.92 7.11
C ARG A 239 16.34 28.66 8.19
N ILE A 240 15.24 29.27 7.79
CA ILE A 240 14.28 29.91 8.68
C ILE A 240 13.54 28.81 9.46
N PRO A 241 13.64 28.76 10.81
CA PRO A 241 13.10 27.64 11.59
C PRO A 241 11.57 27.58 11.64
N VAL A 242 10.90 28.73 11.82
CA VAL A 242 9.45 28.85 12.00
C VAL A 242 8.94 30.12 11.28
N ASP A 243 7.63 30.25 11.10
CA ASP A 243 7.07 31.42 10.45
C ASP A 243 7.11 32.66 11.35
N GLY A 244 7.30 33.81 10.74
CA GLY A 244 7.38 35.05 11.52
C GLY A 244 7.33 36.35 10.71
N THR A 245 7.61 37.44 11.40
CA THR A 245 7.68 38.80 10.83
C THR A 245 9.03 39.42 11.15
N VAL A 246 9.71 39.93 10.14
CA VAL A 246 11.03 40.59 10.27
C VAL A 246 10.93 41.81 11.20
N LEU A 247 11.81 41.85 12.19
CA LEU A 247 11.92 42.98 13.13
C LEU A 247 13.02 43.94 12.71
N THR A 248 14.22 43.41 12.43
CA THR A 248 15.41 44.22 12.10
C THR A 248 16.26 43.50 11.05
N GLY A 249 16.99 44.29 10.28
CA GLY A 249 17.86 43.75 9.23
C GLY A 249 17.16 43.72 7.84
N GLU A 250 17.96 43.45 6.81
CA GLU A 250 17.52 43.25 5.45
C GLU A 250 18.23 42.03 4.88
N SER A 251 17.50 41.21 4.13
CA SER A 251 18.05 40.01 3.53
C SER A 251 17.34 39.60 2.27
N THR A 252 17.97 38.71 1.48
CA THR A 252 17.34 37.98 0.40
C THR A 252 17.06 36.55 0.83
N VAL A 253 15.83 36.13 0.63
CA VAL A 253 15.34 34.80 1.04
C VAL A 253 14.89 34.02 -0.20
N ASP A 254 15.36 32.80 -0.31
CA ASP A 254 14.93 31.85 -1.32
C ASP A 254 13.64 31.14 -0.84
N GLU A 255 12.54 31.53 -1.45
CA GLU A 255 11.19 30.97 -1.21
C GLU A 255 10.76 29.98 -2.31
N SER A 256 11.67 29.58 -3.21
CA SER A 256 11.37 28.73 -4.36
C SER A 256 10.71 27.41 -4.00
N LEU A 257 11.00 26.89 -2.81
CA LEU A 257 10.38 25.69 -2.27
C LEU A 257 8.85 25.79 -2.10
N LEU A 258 8.36 27.00 -1.79
CA LEU A 258 6.95 27.26 -1.51
C LEU A 258 6.23 27.89 -2.70
N THR A 259 6.92 28.78 -3.41
CA THR A 259 6.36 29.56 -4.51
C THR A 259 6.61 28.96 -5.88
N GLY A 260 7.61 28.07 -6.00
CA GLY A 260 8.09 27.54 -7.29
C GLY A 260 8.91 28.56 -8.11
N GLU A 261 9.02 29.81 -7.66
CA GLU A 261 9.78 30.86 -8.36
C GLU A 261 11.25 30.82 -7.96
N PRO A 262 12.20 30.77 -8.92
CA PRO A 262 13.63 30.63 -8.61
C PRO A 262 14.29 31.95 -8.19
N LEU A 263 13.54 33.04 -8.07
CA LEU A 263 14.07 34.35 -7.70
C LEU A 263 14.03 34.58 -6.19
N ASP A 264 15.17 34.98 -5.63
CA ASP A 264 15.25 35.37 -4.23
C ASP A 264 14.41 36.63 -3.96
N VAL A 265 13.67 36.63 -2.85
CA VAL A 265 12.79 37.73 -2.45
C VAL A 265 13.49 38.57 -1.37
N ILE A 266 13.51 39.91 -1.57
CA ILE A 266 14.04 40.85 -0.58
C ILE A 266 13.05 40.92 0.61
N LYS A 267 13.55 40.76 1.83
CA LYS A 267 12.79 40.90 3.07
C LYS A 267 13.31 42.07 3.89
N MET A 268 12.38 42.93 4.27
CA MET A 268 12.62 44.15 5.07
C MET A 268 11.82 44.08 6.39
N PRO A 269 12.12 44.94 7.37
CA PRO A 269 11.33 45.01 8.61
C PRO A 269 9.85 45.19 8.35
N GLY A 270 9.02 44.31 8.92
CA GLY A 270 7.57 44.21 8.71
C GLY A 270 7.14 43.15 7.70
N ASP A 271 8.05 42.59 6.91
CA ASP A 271 7.73 41.53 5.96
C ASP A 271 7.59 40.18 6.66
N LYS A 272 6.73 39.32 6.09
CA LYS A 272 6.55 37.95 6.55
C LYS A 272 7.66 37.06 6.00
N VAL A 273 8.13 36.14 6.84
CA VAL A 273 9.04 35.04 6.49
C VAL A 273 8.42 33.72 6.83
N VAL A 274 8.69 32.70 6.03
CA VAL A 274 8.10 31.39 6.14
C VAL A 274 9.17 30.36 6.50
N GLY A 275 8.85 29.47 7.43
CA GLY A 275 9.72 28.37 7.84
C GLY A 275 10.15 27.48 6.69
N ALA A 276 11.35 26.89 6.79
CA ALA A 276 12.03 26.06 5.80
C ALA A 276 12.59 26.79 4.57
N THR A 277 12.31 28.09 4.36
CA THR A 277 12.97 28.91 3.35
C THR A 277 14.42 29.21 3.74
N ILE A 278 15.27 29.57 2.77
CA ILE A 278 16.72 29.71 2.99
C ILE A 278 17.10 31.19 2.93
N ASN A 279 17.73 31.67 3.98
CA ASN A 279 18.34 32.99 3.98
C ASN A 279 19.60 32.98 3.13
N ARG A 280 19.64 33.78 2.04
CA ARG A 280 20.76 33.80 1.09
C ARG A 280 21.84 34.84 1.46
N ARG A 281 21.42 36.07 1.72
CA ARG A 281 22.35 37.20 1.96
C ARG A 281 21.82 38.06 3.10
N GLY A 282 22.72 38.59 3.93
CA GLY A 282 22.34 39.42 5.05
C GLY A 282 21.94 38.59 6.28
N SER A 283 21.87 39.23 7.44
CA SER A 283 21.31 38.64 8.66
C SER A 283 20.15 39.50 9.13
N PHE A 284 19.15 38.88 9.64
CA PHE A 284 17.98 39.58 10.17
C PHE A 284 17.46 38.89 11.42
N THR A 285 16.77 39.66 12.25
CA THR A 285 15.98 39.10 13.34
C THR A 285 14.51 39.20 13.02
N TYR A 286 13.75 38.19 13.40
CA TYR A 286 12.31 38.16 13.20
C TYR A 286 11.61 37.59 14.45
N GLN A 287 10.34 37.95 14.61
CA GLN A 287 9.51 37.44 15.69
C GLN A 287 8.69 36.27 15.18
N ALA A 288 8.72 35.13 15.89
CA ALA A 288 7.92 33.96 15.59
C ALA A 288 6.42 34.26 15.73
N THR A 289 5.64 34.00 14.66
CA THR A 289 4.19 34.22 14.62
C THR A 289 3.41 32.91 14.58
N ALA A 290 4.00 31.84 14.05
CA ALA A 290 3.43 30.49 14.06
C ALA A 290 4.54 29.47 14.28
N VAL A 291 4.27 28.44 15.09
CA VAL A 291 5.21 27.40 15.49
C VAL A 291 4.56 26.01 15.38
N GLY A 292 5.37 24.97 15.27
CA GLY A 292 4.90 23.59 15.27
C GLY A 292 3.90 23.29 14.15
N SER A 293 2.70 22.83 14.50
CA SER A 293 1.63 22.47 13.55
C SER A 293 1.02 23.65 12.79
N ASP A 294 1.20 24.86 13.32
CA ASP A 294 0.55 26.05 12.77
C ASP A 294 1.39 26.73 11.70
N THR A 295 2.64 26.27 11.46
CA THR A 295 3.48 26.77 10.39
C THR A 295 2.92 26.40 9.01
N VAL A 296 3.15 27.26 8.01
CA VAL A 296 2.71 27.06 6.61
C VAL A 296 3.21 25.72 6.09
N LEU A 297 4.48 25.37 6.31
CA LEU A 297 5.03 24.09 5.88
C LEU A 297 4.30 22.90 6.54
N SER A 298 4.02 22.96 7.84
CA SER A 298 3.28 21.90 8.54
C SER A 298 1.86 21.74 8.00
N GLN A 299 1.18 22.85 7.68
CA GLN A 299 -0.14 22.81 7.06
C GLN A 299 -0.11 22.22 5.64
N ILE A 300 0.91 22.52 4.85
CA ILE A 300 1.11 21.93 3.51
C ILE A 300 1.30 20.41 3.65
N ILE A 301 2.17 19.97 4.58
CA ILE A 301 2.41 18.56 4.85
C ILE A 301 1.11 17.86 5.25
N ASP A 302 0.33 18.43 6.18
CA ASP A 302 -0.96 17.86 6.62
C ASP A 302 -1.96 17.74 5.45
N ILE A 303 -2.04 18.75 4.58
CA ILE A 303 -2.89 18.71 3.38
C ILE A 303 -2.44 17.57 2.42
N VAL A 304 -1.13 17.44 2.19
CA VAL A 304 -0.58 16.40 1.31
C VAL A 304 -0.81 15.01 1.92
N GLU A 305 -0.58 14.83 3.21
CA GLU A 305 -0.84 13.57 3.92
C GLU A 305 -2.32 13.20 3.89
N ARG A 306 -3.21 14.12 4.19
CA ARG A 306 -4.68 13.91 4.10
C ARG A 306 -5.11 13.56 2.69
N THR A 307 -4.55 14.22 1.70
CA THR A 307 -4.86 13.97 0.29
C THR A 307 -4.38 12.59 -0.14
N GLN A 308 -3.20 12.16 0.29
CA GLN A 308 -2.68 10.81 0.02
C GLN A 308 -3.42 9.72 0.82
N ALA A 309 -3.82 10.00 2.05
CA ALA A 309 -4.63 9.09 2.86
C ALA A 309 -6.07 8.96 2.33
N SER A 310 -6.58 9.98 1.63
CA SER A 310 -7.91 9.93 1.03
C SER A 310 -7.91 8.97 -0.17
N LYS A 311 -8.80 7.98 -0.16
CA LYS A 311 -9.03 7.15 -1.36
C LYS A 311 -9.52 8.05 -2.48
N ALA A 312 -8.78 8.07 -3.59
CA ALA A 312 -9.25 8.78 -4.77
C ALA A 312 -10.64 8.25 -5.19
N PRO A 313 -11.55 9.12 -5.67
CA PRO A 313 -12.89 8.70 -6.09
C PRO A 313 -12.87 7.53 -7.07
N ILE A 314 -11.89 7.49 -7.97
CA ILE A 314 -11.71 6.41 -8.92
C ILE A 314 -11.40 5.06 -8.25
N GLN A 315 -10.73 5.04 -7.12
CA GLN A 315 -10.45 3.81 -6.37
C GLN A 315 -11.73 3.19 -5.83
N ASN A 316 -12.69 4.00 -5.37
CA ASN A 316 -14.00 3.51 -4.95
C ASN A 316 -14.79 2.88 -6.10
N HIS A 317 -14.62 3.39 -7.33
CA HIS A 317 -15.22 2.77 -8.52
C HIS A 317 -14.58 1.42 -8.84
N VAL A 318 -13.26 1.33 -8.74
CA VAL A 318 -12.51 0.07 -8.95
C VAL A 318 -12.92 -0.97 -7.91
N ASP A 319 -13.01 -0.60 -6.63
CA ASP A 319 -13.45 -1.48 -5.55
C ASP A 319 -14.87 -2.00 -5.80
N ARG A 320 -15.78 -1.14 -6.28
CA ARG A 320 -17.16 -1.52 -6.63
C ARG A 320 -17.20 -2.48 -7.82
N VAL A 321 -16.45 -2.20 -8.89
CA VAL A 321 -16.34 -3.09 -10.04
C VAL A 321 -15.81 -4.45 -9.60
N SER A 322 -14.73 -4.48 -8.81
CA SER A 322 -14.14 -5.72 -8.32
C SER A 322 -15.10 -6.54 -7.45
N SER A 323 -15.92 -5.89 -6.63
CA SER A 323 -16.89 -6.57 -5.76
C SER A 323 -18.01 -7.31 -6.50
N VAL A 324 -18.32 -6.92 -7.75
CA VAL A 324 -19.28 -7.60 -8.63
C VAL A 324 -18.55 -8.58 -9.57
N PHE A 325 -17.40 -8.17 -10.07
CA PHE A 325 -16.61 -8.94 -11.03
C PHE A 325 -16.13 -10.28 -10.45
N VAL A 326 -15.57 -10.26 -9.23
CA VAL A 326 -15.02 -11.48 -8.62
C VAL A 326 -16.07 -12.59 -8.40
N PRO A 327 -17.25 -12.32 -7.81
CA PRO A 327 -18.33 -13.31 -7.76
C PRO A 327 -18.78 -13.77 -9.17
N GLY A 328 -18.86 -12.84 -10.12
CA GLY A 328 -19.20 -13.16 -11.51
C GLY A 328 -18.22 -14.14 -12.15
N VAL A 329 -16.91 -13.94 -11.93
CA VAL A 329 -15.85 -14.85 -12.39
C VAL A 329 -15.96 -16.22 -11.73
N ILE A 330 -16.24 -16.29 -10.44
CA ILE A 330 -16.42 -17.59 -9.74
C ILE A 330 -17.61 -18.35 -10.35
N VAL A 331 -18.73 -17.67 -10.59
CA VAL A 331 -19.90 -18.29 -11.24
C VAL A 331 -19.55 -18.76 -12.65
N LEU A 332 -18.85 -17.91 -13.44
CA LEU A 332 -18.40 -18.27 -14.79
C LEU A 332 -17.45 -19.47 -14.78
N ALA A 333 -16.55 -19.55 -13.83
CA ALA A 333 -15.63 -20.69 -13.67
C ALA A 333 -16.41 -21.99 -13.37
N ILE A 334 -17.41 -21.94 -12.48
CA ILE A 334 -18.28 -23.09 -12.18
C ILE A 334 -19.09 -23.47 -13.42
N LEU A 335 -19.64 -22.51 -14.16
CA LEU A 335 -20.36 -22.77 -15.41
C LEU A 335 -19.45 -23.36 -16.47
N THR A 336 -18.20 -22.90 -16.58
CA THR A 336 -17.21 -23.47 -17.50
C THR A 336 -16.92 -24.93 -17.14
N PHE A 337 -16.67 -25.23 -15.86
CA PHE A 337 -16.49 -26.60 -15.42
C PHE A 337 -17.69 -27.46 -15.76
N SER A 338 -18.91 -27.05 -15.37
CA SER A 338 -20.14 -27.80 -15.57
C SER A 338 -20.44 -27.99 -17.06
N GLY A 339 -20.31 -26.93 -17.87
CA GLY A 339 -20.55 -26.98 -19.32
C GLY A 339 -19.63 -27.96 -20.03
N TRP A 340 -18.34 -27.91 -19.80
CA TRP A 340 -17.39 -28.82 -20.43
C TRP A 340 -17.52 -30.26 -19.90
N PHE A 341 -17.78 -30.45 -18.62
CA PHE A 341 -17.95 -31.78 -18.05
C PHE A 341 -19.22 -32.47 -18.51
N TRP A 342 -20.35 -31.75 -18.50
CA TRP A 342 -21.67 -32.37 -18.85
C TRP A 342 -22.03 -32.31 -20.33
N LEU A 343 -21.71 -31.22 -21.03
CA LEU A 343 -22.05 -30.99 -22.41
C LEU A 343 -20.89 -31.27 -23.37
N GLY A 344 -19.65 -30.93 -22.94
CA GLY A 344 -18.47 -31.11 -23.77
C GLY A 344 -17.86 -32.52 -23.71
N GLY A 345 -18.32 -33.40 -22.80
CA GLY A 345 -17.86 -34.79 -22.72
C GLY A 345 -16.36 -34.94 -22.41
N VAL A 346 -15.73 -33.86 -21.86
CA VAL A 346 -14.31 -33.90 -21.50
C VAL A 346 -14.12 -34.58 -20.13
N THR A 347 -12.90 -35.04 -19.84
CA THR A 347 -12.58 -35.64 -18.56
C THR A 347 -12.72 -34.61 -17.42
N PHE A 348 -12.98 -35.10 -16.21
CA PHE A 348 -13.04 -34.25 -14.99
C PHE A 348 -11.80 -33.39 -14.86
N THR A 349 -10.63 -33.94 -15.13
CA THR A 349 -9.34 -33.24 -15.12
C THR A 349 -9.33 -32.04 -16.08
N THR A 350 -9.73 -32.26 -17.34
CA THR A 350 -9.73 -31.20 -18.35
C THR A 350 -10.72 -30.08 -18.01
N ALA A 351 -11.91 -30.43 -17.52
CA ALA A 351 -12.91 -29.47 -17.08
C ALA A 351 -12.39 -28.63 -15.90
N MET A 352 -11.68 -29.26 -14.94
CA MET A 352 -11.03 -28.59 -13.83
C MET A 352 -9.95 -27.61 -14.27
N ILE A 353 -9.10 -27.98 -15.24
CA ILE A 353 -8.07 -27.08 -15.78
C ILE A 353 -8.72 -25.84 -16.39
N TYR A 354 -9.80 -26.01 -17.14
CA TYR A 354 -10.51 -24.87 -17.73
C TYR A 354 -11.10 -23.96 -16.65
N MET A 355 -11.68 -24.52 -15.58
CA MET A 355 -12.17 -23.75 -14.45
C MET A 355 -11.06 -22.97 -13.75
N VAL A 356 -9.93 -23.60 -13.45
CA VAL A 356 -8.78 -22.96 -12.80
C VAL A 356 -8.21 -21.87 -13.71
N SER A 357 -8.11 -22.13 -15.02
CA SER A 357 -7.64 -21.14 -15.99
C SER A 357 -8.52 -19.89 -16.01
N VAL A 358 -9.84 -20.03 -15.95
CA VAL A 358 -10.77 -18.89 -15.87
C VAL A 358 -10.53 -18.11 -14.58
N LEU A 359 -10.37 -18.77 -13.43
CA LEU A 359 -10.14 -18.11 -12.14
C LEU A 359 -8.82 -17.33 -12.12
N VAL A 360 -7.76 -17.88 -12.70
CA VAL A 360 -6.42 -17.28 -12.71
C VAL A 360 -6.32 -16.10 -13.68
N ILE A 361 -6.79 -16.28 -14.91
CA ILE A 361 -6.72 -15.26 -15.97
C ILE A 361 -7.57 -14.04 -15.62
N ALA A 362 -8.70 -14.24 -14.97
CA ALA A 362 -9.62 -13.19 -14.59
C ALA A 362 -9.17 -12.36 -13.39
N CYS A 363 -7.95 -12.57 -12.86
CA CYS A 363 -7.44 -11.74 -11.76
C CYS A 363 -7.32 -10.27 -12.19
N PRO A 364 -8.03 -9.31 -11.56
CA PRO A 364 -7.92 -7.89 -11.88
C PRO A 364 -6.70 -7.24 -11.20
N CYS A 365 -5.56 -7.93 -11.17
CA CYS A 365 -4.36 -7.53 -10.42
C CYS A 365 -3.84 -6.15 -10.87
N ALA A 366 -3.85 -5.86 -12.18
CA ALA A 366 -3.43 -4.59 -12.75
C ALA A 366 -4.37 -3.43 -12.40
N LEU A 367 -5.67 -3.68 -12.27
CA LEU A 367 -6.66 -2.65 -11.95
C LEU A 367 -6.46 -2.09 -10.54
N GLY A 368 -6.12 -2.94 -9.56
CA GLY A 368 -5.80 -2.54 -8.19
C GLY A 368 -4.48 -1.76 -8.05
N LEU A 369 -3.56 -1.94 -9.02
CA LEU A 369 -2.23 -1.31 -9.04
C LEU A 369 -2.21 0.03 -9.78
N ALA A 370 -2.91 0.13 -10.91
CA ALA A 370 -2.81 1.25 -11.83
C ALA A 370 -3.22 2.58 -11.19
N THR A 371 -4.34 2.57 -10.46
CA THR A 371 -4.91 3.80 -9.89
C THR A 371 -4.05 4.39 -8.77
N PRO A 372 -3.65 3.64 -7.71
CA PRO A 372 -2.77 4.18 -6.68
C PRO A 372 -1.41 4.61 -7.24
N ALA A 373 -0.83 3.84 -8.17
CA ALA A 373 0.48 4.16 -8.73
C ALA A 373 0.44 5.45 -9.56
N ALA A 374 -0.58 5.65 -10.38
CA ALA A 374 -0.72 6.85 -11.21
C ALA A 374 -0.93 8.12 -10.37
N ILE A 375 -1.80 8.04 -9.34
CA ILE A 375 -2.07 9.17 -8.44
C ILE A 375 -0.82 9.56 -7.68
N VAL A 376 -0.15 8.57 -7.13
CA VAL A 376 1.04 8.75 -6.31
C VAL A 376 2.20 9.36 -7.12
N VAL A 377 2.45 8.86 -8.34
CA VAL A 377 3.47 9.43 -9.23
C VAL A 377 3.05 10.82 -9.70
N GLY A 378 1.77 11.03 -10.01
CA GLY A 378 1.25 12.32 -10.44
C GLY A 378 1.37 13.41 -9.38
N VAL A 379 0.94 13.11 -8.14
CA VAL A 379 1.04 14.02 -7.00
C VAL A 379 2.51 14.27 -6.63
N GLY A 380 3.35 13.22 -6.60
CA GLY A 380 4.77 13.36 -6.29
C GLY A 380 5.49 14.27 -7.30
N ARG A 381 5.21 14.12 -8.59
CA ARG A 381 5.81 14.96 -9.63
C ARG A 381 5.25 16.37 -9.61
N GLY A 382 3.94 16.55 -9.33
CA GLY A 382 3.35 17.86 -9.12
C GLY A 382 4.01 18.61 -7.97
N ALA A 383 4.23 17.95 -6.84
CA ALA A 383 4.90 18.54 -5.69
C ALA A 383 6.37 18.92 -5.96
N GLU A 384 7.11 18.13 -6.76
CA GLU A 384 8.48 18.47 -7.21
C GLU A 384 8.51 19.72 -8.08
N GLU A 385 7.44 20.01 -8.82
CA GLU A 385 7.28 21.19 -9.69
C GLU A 385 6.56 22.36 -8.98
N GLY A 386 6.35 22.28 -7.65
CA GLY A 386 5.68 23.32 -6.86
C GLY A 386 4.16 23.40 -7.05
N ILE A 387 3.55 22.40 -7.68
CA ILE A 387 2.10 22.30 -7.83
C ILE A 387 1.57 21.46 -6.66
N LEU A 388 1.02 22.16 -5.67
CA LEU A 388 0.47 21.57 -4.44
C LEU A 388 -1.05 21.61 -4.42
#